data_faba6b91fb9604317ecdc96451398a35
#
_entry.id   faba6b91fb9604317ecdc96451398a35
#
_cell.length_a   1.000
_cell.length_b   1.000
_cell.length_c   1.000
_cell.angle_alpha   90.00
_cell.angle_beta   90.00
_cell.angle_gamma   90.00
#
_symmetry.space_group_name_H-M   'P 1'
#
loop_
_entity.id
_entity.type
_entity.pdbx_description
1 polymer ?
#
loop_
_entity_poly.entity_id
_entity_poly.type
_entity_poly.pdbx_seq_one_letter_code
_entity_poly.pdbx_strand_id
1 'polypeptide(L)'
;MNRKNKLFKKCFFWSQKFYLPLVLIFIFPILICDLIGKSLTLVEVEKISNTNLFTRAIFEIIPDNSIATYTILYLLIFTSLLMIFRKNNAERIFNDGHSVYLHNCYKRLWIAANILGYRKLQLIGVSIPMQFELIINGVFSEFISESSVVQYDKFKGEIIVEYPIENKKNKVVNLLVCDTYDIPLEKLAADYLENTTVKISSQRKYSGNRYNNPKLVSTVREETQKIVNAYKEVNLFMTTNPLNTQKIVGTSFLTLDRSSFDRVSVIQMDETKIYKDQFIIYKG
;
A
#
# COMPACT_ATOMS: atom_id res chain seq x y z
N MET A 1 0.06 -12.59 -23.77
CA MET A 1 -1.28 -12.47 -23.15
C MET A 1 -1.98 -11.22 -23.69
N ASN A 2 -3.15 -11.37 -24.31
CA ASN A 2 -3.84 -10.32 -25.06
C ASN A 2 -4.23 -9.14 -24.13
N ARG A 3 -4.01 -7.86 -24.57
CA ARG A 3 -4.29 -6.63 -23.81
C ARG A 3 -5.73 -6.58 -23.28
N LYS A 4 -6.70 -7.09 -24.04
CA LYS A 4 -8.11 -7.21 -23.63
C LYS A 4 -8.31 -8.11 -22.40
N ASN A 5 -7.61 -9.25 -22.34
CA ASN A 5 -7.70 -10.17 -21.19
C ASN A 5 -7.10 -9.56 -19.91
N LYS A 6 -6.08 -8.72 -20.03
CA LYS A 6 -5.46 -8.03 -18.87
C LYS A 6 -6.41 -6.98 -18.31
N LEU A 7 -7.08 -6.21 -19.19
CA LEU A 7 -8.05 -5.19 -18.79
C LEU A 7 -9.26 -5.85 -18.10
N PHE A 8 -9.81 -6.91 -18.69
CA PHE A 8 -10.93 -7.66 -18.12
C PHE A 8 -10.61 -8.19 -16.70
N LYS A 9 -9.46 -8.83 -16.52
CA LYS A 9 -9.01 -9.30 -15.20
C LYS A 9 -8.92 -8.17 -14.19
N LYS A 10 -8.41 -6.99 -14.59
CA LYS A 10 -8.32 -5.82 -13.75
C LYS A 10 -9.69 -5.29 -13.34
N CYS A 11 -10.62 -5.15 -14.30
CA CYS A 11 -11.99 -4.71 -14.01
C CYS A 11 -12.71 -5.71 -13.10
N PHE A 12 -12.59 -6.99 -13.36
CA PHE A 12 -13.20 -8.05 -12.58
C PHE A 12 -12.67 -8.07 -11.13
N PHE A 13 -11.35 -7.96 -10.97
CA PHE A 13 -10.72 -7.86 -9.64
C PHE A 13 -11.28 -6.69 -8.83
N TRP A 14 -11.27 -5.46 -9.39
CA TRP A 14 -11.77 -4.29 -8.69
C TRP A 14 -13.26 -4.36 -8.44
N SER A 15 -14.05 -4.91 -9.39
CA SER A 15 -15.48 -5.12 -9.19
C SER A 15 -15.76 -6.02 -8.00
N GLN A 16 -15.14 -7.19 -7.93
CA GLN A 16 -15.42 -8.17 -6.86
C GLN A 16 -14.83 -7.81 -5.50
N LYS A 17 -13.58 -7.33 -5.49
CA LYS A 17 -12.85 -7.10 -4.23
C LYS A 17 -13.08 -5.72 -3.62
N PHE A 18 -13.61 -4.76 -4.40
CA PHE A 18 -13.73 -3.38 -3.99
C PHE A 18 -15.11 -2.78 -4.23
N TYR A 19 -15.57 -2.68 -5.49
CA TYR A 19 -16.81 -1.96 -5.79
C TYR A 19 -18.07 -2.68 -5.31
N LEU A 20 -18.21 -3.98 -5.55
CA LEU A 20 -19.37 -4.75 -5.12
C LEU A 20 -19.57 -4.73 -3.59
N PRO A 21 -18.53 -4.96 -2.76
CA PRO A 21 -18.66 -4.81 -1.32
C PRO A 21 -19.10 -3.40 -0.89
N LEU A 22 -18.56 -2.34 -1.51
CA LEU A 22 -18.96 -0.96 -1.19
C LEU A 22 -20.42 -0.71 -1.56
N VAL A 23 -20.84 -1.13 -2.76
CA VAL A 23 -22.25 -1.00 -3.17
C VAL A 23 -23.17 -1.73 -2.21
N LEU A 24 -22.82 -2.94 -1.80
CA LEU A 24 -23.62 -3.71 -0.83
C LEU A 24 -23.66 -3.02 0.55
N ILE A 25 -22.56 -2.46 1.03
CA ILE A 25 -22.54 -1.79 2.33
C ILE A 25 -23.34 -0.49 2.32
N PHE A 26 -23.25 0.33 1.26
CA PHE A 26 -23.83 1.67 1.24
C PHE A 26 -25.23 1.73 0.59
N ILE A 27 -25.47 0.98 -0.49
CA ILE A 27 -26.70 1.06 -1.28
C ILE A 27 -27.75 0.04 -0.81
N PHE A 28 -27.33 -1.17 -0.47
CA PHE A 28 -28.26 -2.22 -0.07
C PHE A 28 -29.11 -1.88 1.17
N PRO A 29 -28.59 -1.21 2.22
CA PRO A 29 -29.41 -0.73 3.32
C PRO A 29 -30.52 0.22 2.88
N ILE A 30 -30.24 1.11 1.93
CA ILE A 30 -31.23 2.04 1.38
C ILE A 30 -32.37 1.27 0.72
N LEU A 31 -32.04 0.29 -0.13
CA LEU A 31 -33.04 -0.52 -0.81
C LEU A 31 -33.91 -1.33 0.16
N ILE A 32 -33.29 -1.91 1.20
CA ILE A 32 -34.03 -2.62 2.24
C ILE A 32 -34.94 -1.67 3.01
N CYS A 33 -34.45 -0.50 3.42
CA CYS A 33 -35.23 0.48 4.12
C CYS A 33 -36.43 0.99 3.29
N ASP A 34 -36.27 1.14 1.96
CA ASP A 34 -37.34 1.53 1.08
C ASP A 34 -38.40 0.42 0.92
N LEU A 35 -37.99 -0.82 0.92
CA LEU A 35 -38.89 -1.99 0.85
C LEU A 35 -39.66 -2.22 2.16
N ILE A 36 -38.96 -2.14 3.30
CA ILE A 36 -39.49 -2.52 4.62
C ILE A 36 -40.01 -1.31 5.38
N GLY A 37 -39.37 -0.15 5.24
CA GLY A 37 -39.65 1.07 6.03
C GLY A 37 -41.03 1.69 5.80
N LYS A 38 -41.71 1.29 4.71
CA LYS A 38 -43.10 1.70 4.47
C LYS A 38 -44.12 0.90 5.30
N SER A 39 -43.70 -0.24 5.85
CA SER A 39 -44.55 -1.18 6.58
C SER A 39 -44.18 -1.36 8.05
N LEU A 40 -43.02 -0.87 8.50
CA LEU A 40 -42.54 -1.03 9.87
C LEU A 40 -42.75 0.26 10.68
N THR A 41 -43.37 0.11 11.83
CA THR A 41 -43.41 1.14 12.88
C THR A 41 -42.17 1.06 13.77
N LEU A 42 -41.84 2.14 14.48
CA LEU A 42 -40.74 2.19 15.45
C LEU A 42 -40.88 1.10 16.50
N VAL A 43 -42.09 0.78 16.93
CA VAL A 43 -42.40 -0.29 17.89
C VAL A 43 -42.02 -1.68 17.37
N GLU A 44 -42.19 -1.93 16.07
CA GLU A 44 -41.83 -3.22 15.46
C GLU A 44 -40.31 -3.35 15.29
N VAL A 45 -39.61 -2.25 14.96
CA VAL A 45 -38.14 -2.21 14.93
C VAL A 45 -37.58 -2.41 16.34
N GLU A 46 -38.19 -1.80 17.35
CA GLU A 46 -37.84 -1.99 18.75
C GLU A 46 -37.96 -3.48 19.16
N LYS A 47 -39.04 -4.15 18.82
CA LYS A 47 -39.23 -5.59 19.12
C LYS A 47 -38.16 -6.48 18.48
N ILE A 48 -37.71 -6.17 17.25
CA ILE A 48 -36.68 -6.89 16.54
C ILE A 48 -35.30 -6.65 17.17
N SER A 49 -35.05 -5.45 17.70
CA SER A 49 -33.76 -5.04 18.26
C SER A 49 -33.63 -5.28 19.77
N ASN A 50 -34.69 -5.70 20.44
CA ASN A 50 -34.86 -5.68 21.91
C ASN A 50 -34.05 -6.76 22.65
N THR A 51 -32.77 -6.93 22.31
CA THR A 51 -31.84 -7.85 22.97
C THR A 51 -30.85 -7.14 23.91
N ASN A 52 -30.86 -5.79 23.99
CA ASN A 52 -29.84 -5.06 24.74
C ASN A 52 -30.42 -3.81 25.39
N LEU A 53 -30.08 -3.56 26.65
CA LEU A 53 -30.48 -2.41 27.47
C LEU A 53 -30.12 -1.06 26.80
N PHE A 54 -29.03 -1.03 26.04
CA PHE A 54 -28.56 0.15 25.34
C PHE A 54 -29.45 0.53 24.15
N THR A 55 -29.88 -0.45 23.35
CA THR A 55 -30.81 -0.20 22.24
C THR A 55 -32.16 0.27 22.73
N ARG A 56 -32.64 -0.28 23.85
CA ARG A 56 -33.91 0.15 24.49
C ARG A 56 -33.86 1.61 24.93
N ALA A 57 -32.78 2.05 25.60
CA ALA A 57 -32.63 3.44 26.03
C ALA A 57 -32.57 4.41 24.83
N ILE A 58 -31.99 3.99 23.69
CA ILE A 58 -31.97 4.81 22.47
C ILE A 58 -33.40 4.98 21.92
N PHE A 59 -34.21 3.91 21.88
CA PHE A 59 -35.57 3.99 21.36
C PHE A 59 -36.52 4.79 22.26
N GLU A 60 -36.28 4.86 23.58
CA GLU A 60 -37.06 5.70 24.52
C GLU A 60 -36.80 7.21 24.32
N ILE A 61 -35.67 7.60 23.77
CA ILE A 61 -35.26 9.00 23.55
C ILE A 61 -35.72 9.53 22.18
N ILE A 62 -35.89 8.64 21.20
CA ILE A 62 -36.16 9.05 19.81
C ILE A 62 -37.66 9.24 19.59
N PRO A 63 -38.08 10.38 19.05
CA PRO A 63 -39.49 10.62 18.74
C PRO A 63 -39.99 9.65 17.65
N ASP A 64 -41.21 9.18 17.81
CA ASP A 64 -41.88 8.29 16.84
C ASP A 64 -42.21 9.04 15.55
N ASN A 65 -41.26 9.06 14.63
CA ASN A 65 -41.44 9.58 13.28
C ASN A 65 -40.77 8.68 12.23
N SER A 66 -41.30 8.71 11.04
CA SER A 66 -40.85 7.86 9.92
C SER A 66 -39.37 8.08 9.53
N ILE A 67 -38.87 9.30 9.67
CA ILE A 67 -37.46 9.64 9.34
C ILE A 67 -36.50 9.03 10.36
N ALA A 68 -36.85 9.12 11.66
CA ALA A 68 -36.05 8.53 12.72
C ALA A 68 -35.98 6.99 12.57
N THR A 69 -37.14 6.36 12.35
CA THR A 69 -37.24 4.90 12.14
C THR A 69 -36.40 4.47 10.94
N TYR A 70 -36.51 5.17 9.82
CA TYR A 70 -35.73 4.89 8.61
C TYR A 70 -34.23 5.03 8.85
N THR A 71 -33.81 6.10 9.53
CA THR A 71 -32.38 6.35 9.83
C THR A 71 -31.80 5.28 10.73
N ILE A 72 -32.51 4.86 11.78
CA ILE A 72 -32.06 3.82 12.70
C ILE A 72 -31.95 2.48 11.98
N LEU A 73 -32.97 2.10 11.21
CA LEU A 73 -32.96 0.85 10.44
C LEU A 73 -31.79 0.84 9.44
N TYR A 74 -31.58 1.94 8.73
CA TYR A 74 -30.44 2.11 7.83
C TYR A 74 -29.11 1.89 8.58
N LEU A 75 -28.89 2.56 9.71
CA LEU A 75 -27.67 2.45 10.49
C LEU A 75 -27.45 1.03 11.02
N LEU A 76 -28.49 0.33 11.46
CA LEU A 76 -28.41 -1.05 11.92
C LEU A 76 -27.99 -1.99 10.80
N ILE A 77 -28.59 -1.89 9.62
CA ILE A 77 -28.26 -2.72 8.47
C ILE A 77 -26.85 -2.38 7.98
N PHE A 78 -26.53 -1.09 7.84
CA PHE A 78 -25.22 -0.61 7.42
C PHE A 78 -24.10 -1.12 8.33
N THR A 79 -24.22 -0.95 9.65
CA THR A 79 -23.21 -1.40 10.61
C THR A 79 -23.08 -2.92 10.63
N SER A 80 -24.18 -3.66 10.52
CA SER A 80 -24.16 -5.12 10.44
C SER A 80 -23.41 -5.61 9.20
N LEU A 81 -23.71 -5.05 8.03
CA LEU A 81 -23.01 -5.40 6.79
C LEU A 81 -21.54 -5.02 6.85
N LEU A 82 -21.23 -3.83 7.37
CA LEU A 82 -19.83 -3.39 7.53
C LEU A 82 -19.05 -4.38 8.42
N MET A 83 -19.61 -4.80 9.55
CA MET A 83 -18.98 -5.79 10.45
C MET A 83 -18.80 -7.13 9.76
N ILE A 84 -19.79 -7.63 9.03
CA ILE A 84 -19.72 -8.91 8.30
C ILE A 84 -18.59 -8.84 7.25
N PHE A 85 -18.54 -7.78 6.44
CA PHE A 85 -17.48 -7.63 5.42
C PHE A 85 -16.10 -7.52 6.06
N ARG A 86 -15.95 -6.71 7.11
CA ARG A 86 -14.68 -6.57 7.85
C ARG A 86 -14.21 -7.89 8.44
N LYS A 87 -15.11 -8.65 9.09
CA LYS A 87 -14.79 -9.96 9.63
C LYS A 87 -14.37 -10.96 8.54
N ASN A 88 -15.10 -11.01 7.43
CA ASN A 88 -14.81 -11.91 6.33
C ASN A 88 -13.52 -11.57 5.58
N ASN A 89 -13.13 -10.29 5.54
CA ASN A 89 -11.95 -9.83 4.83
C ASN A 89 -10.69 -9.83 5.70
N ALA A 90 -10.81 -9.87 7.03
CA ALA A 90 -9.68 -9.74 7.95
C ALA A 90 -8.56 -10.77 7.71
N GLU A 91 -8.93 -12.00 7.38
CA GLU A 91 -7.97 -13.07 7.11
C GLU A 91 -7.63 -13.23 5.61
N ARG A 92 -8.33 -12.51 4.73
CA ARG A 92 -8.10 -12.60 3.29
C ARG A 92 -6.97 -11.69 2.88
N ILE A 93 -6.15 -12.20 1.96
CA ILE A 93 -5.07 -11.43 1.35
C ILE A 93 -5.65 -10.62 0.18
N PHE A 94 -5.46 -9.29 0.21
CA PHE A 94 -5.76 -8.47 -0.95
C PHE A 94 -4.72 -8.71 -2.04
N ASN A 95 -5.14 -8.88 -3.30
CA ASN A 95 -4.29 -9.22 -4.45
C ASN A 95 -3.56 -10.59 -4.35
N ASP A 96 -4.16 -11.57 -3.68
CA ASP A 96 -3.63 -12.92 -3.44
C ASP A 96 -3.21 -13.70 -4.71
N GLY A 97 -3.94 -13.51 -5.80
CA GLY A 97 -3.69 -14.20 -7.08
C GLY A 97 -2.69 -13.52 -8.01
N HIS A 98 -1.96 -12.46 -7.59
CA HIS A 98 -1.07 -11.64 -8.45
C HIS A 98 -1.72 -11.21 -9.77
N SER A 99 -3.03 -11.17 -9.80
CA SER A 99 -3.84 -11.02 -11.02
C SER A 99 -3.80 -9.61 -11.58
N VAL A 100 -3.47 -8.62 -10.73
CA VAL A 100 -3.52 -7.20 -11.07
C VAL A 100 -2.26 -6.49 -10.61
N TYR A 101 -1.67 -5.70 -11.51
CA TYR A 101 -0.61 -4.75 -11.15
C TYR A 101 -1.22 -3.50 -10.53
N LEU A 102 -0.85 -3.24 -9.27
CA LEU A 102 -1.34 -2.13 -8.47
C LEU A 102 -0.38 -0.94 -8.56
N HIS A 103 -0.86 0.13 -9.18
CA HIS A 103 -0.12 1.37 -9.40
C HIS A 103 -1.08 2.55 -9.29
N ASN A 104 -0.67 3.64 -8.65
CA ASN A 104 -1.47 4.86 -8.46
C ASN A 104 -2.89 4.61 -7.91
N CYS A 105 -3.02 3.71 -6.94
CA CYS A 105 -4.31 3.34 -6.37
C CYS A 105 -4.35 3.40 -4.83
N TYR A 106 -3.49 4.25 -4.22
CA TYR A 106 -3.38 4.39 -2.76
C TYR A 106 -4.74 4.55 -2.07
N LYS A 107 -5.56 5.52 -2.50
CA LYS A 107 -6.88 5.77 -1.90
C LYS A 107 -7.78 4.54 -1.89
N ARG A 108 -7.76 3.73 -2.97
CA ARG A 108 -8.55 2.49 -3.05
C ARG A 108 -8.01 1.43 -2.08
N LEU A 109 -6.70 1.32 -1.95
CA LEU A 109 -6.07 0.39 -1.01
C LEU A 109 -6.33 0.83 0.44
N TRP A 110 -6.27 2.13 0.71
CA TRP A 110 -6.66 2.68 2.01
C TRP A 110 -8.13 2.36 2.37
N ILE A 111 -9.07 2.54 1.43
CA ILE A 111 -10.49 2.17 1.62
C ILE A 111 -10.62 0.65 1.81
N ALA A 112 -9.89 -0.17 1.03
CA ALA A 112 -9.93 -1.62 1.19
C ALA A 112 -9.48 -2.05 2.59
N ALA A 113 -8.43 -1.44 3.13
CA ALA A 113 -7.94 -1.73 4.47
C ALA A 113 -8.87 -1.18 5.56
N ASN A 114 -9.20 0.11 5.51
CA ASN A 114 -9.84 0.80 6.63
C ASN A 114 -11.37 0.66 6.64
N ILE A 115 -12.01 0.56 5.46
CA ILE A 115 -13.47 0.40 5.36
C ILE A 115 -13.82 -1.07 5.16
N LEU A 116 -13.29 -1.74 4.14
CA LEU A 116 -13.64 -3.12 3.84
C LEU A 116 -12.95 -4.15 4.77
N GLY A 117 -11.96 -3.75 5.57
CA GLY A 117 -11.35 -4.55 6.63
C GLY A 117 -10.30 -5.55 6.17
N TYR A 118 -9.72 -5.40 4.98
CA TYR A 118 -8.55 -6.21 4.59
C TYR A 118 -7.34 -5.85 5.44
N ARG A 119 -6.78 -6.83 6.14
CA ARG A 119 -5.58 -6.64 6.97
C ARG A 119 -4.29 -7.02 6.27
N LYS A 120 -4.36 -7.85 5.22
CA LYS A 120 -3.20 -8.45 4.54
C LYS A 120 -3.15 -8.00 3.08
N LEU A 121 -1.99 -7.54 2.63
CA LEU A 121 -1.75 -7.18 1.23
C LEU A 121 -0.58 -7.97 0.65
N GLN A 122 -0.80 -8.59 -0.53
CA GLN A 122 0.28 -9.17 -1.31
C GLN A 122 1.04 -8.07 -2.06
N LEU A 123 2.34 -7.92 -1.77
CA LEU A 123 3.21 -6.91 -2.39
C LEU A 123 3.67 -7.29 -3.81
N ILE A 124 3.60 -8.56 -4.19
CA ILE A 124 3.90 -8.97 -5.56
C ILE A 124 2.86 -8.34 -6.49
N GLY A 125 3.35 -7.61 -7.51
CA GLY A 125 2.48 -6.85 -8.41
C GLY A 125 2.07 -5.46 -7.92
N VAL A 126 2.65 -4.98 -6.82
CA VAL A 126 2.55 -3.59 -6.36
C VAL A 126 3.78 -2.82 -6.80
N SER A 127 3.63 -1.60 -7.33
CA SER A 127 4.78 -0.76 -7.72
C SER A 127 5.60 -0.33 -6.51
N ILE A 128 6.91 -0.13 -6.67
CA ILE A 128 7.81 0.21 -5.56
C ILE A 128 7.36 1.48 -4.80
N PRO A 129 6.98 2.61 -5.45
CA PRO A 129 6.47 3.76 -4.72
C PRO A 129 5.24 3.44 -3.86
N MET A 130 4.30 2.64 -4.41
CA MET A 130 3.14 2.20 -3.66
C MET A 130 3.50 1.29 -2.47
N GLN A 131 4.52 0.41 -2.63
CA GLN A 131 5.00 -0.41 -1.51
C GLN A 131 5.53 0.49 -0.38
N PHE A 132 6.36 1.49 -0.72
CA PHE A 132 6.86 2.47 0.25
C PHE A 132 5.73 3.21 0.96
N GLU A 133 4.83 3.82 0.21
CA GLU A 133 3.73 4.63 0.75
C GLU A 133 2.82 3.81 1.67
N LEU A 134 2.48 2.57 1.28
CA LEU A 134 1.62 1.69 2.06
C LEU A 134 2.29 1.20 3.35
N ILE A 135 3.59 0.86 3.28
CA ILE A 135 4.33 0.35 4.44
C ILE A 135 4.59 1.48 5.44
N ILE A 136 5.05 2.64 4.98
CA ILE A 136 5.35 3.80 5.85
C ILE A 136 4.07 4.28 6.56
N ASN A 137 2.95 4.32 5.86
CA ASN A 137 1.67 4.73 6.45
C ASN A 137 0.93 3.62 7.20
N GLY A 138 1.50 2.40 7.28
CA GLY A 138 0.88 1.30 8.01
C GLY A 138 -0.55 0.97 7.56
N VAL A 139 -0.83 1.09 6.25
CA VAL A 139 -2.19 0.96 5.71
C VAL A 139 -2.77 -0.43 5.93
N PHE A 140 -1.94 -1.46 5.84
CA PHE A 140 -2.30 -2.84 6.15
C PHE A 140 -1.52 -3.31 7.38
N SER A 141 -2.11 -4.21 8.16
CA SER A 141 -1.44 -4.78 9.34
C SER A 141 -0.33 -5.76 8.97
N GLU A 142 -0.45 -6.39 7.79
CA GLU A 142 0.50 -7.40 7.32
C GLU A 142 0.76 -7.24 5.82
N PHE A 143 2.04 -7.25 5.45
CA PHE A 143 2.50 -7.21 4.06
C PHE A 143 3.15 -8.55 3.71
N ILE A 144 2.65 -9.19 2.66
CA ILE A 144 3.12 -10.49 2.19
C ILE A 144 3.97 -10.27 0.94
N SER A 145 5.24 -10.61 1.02
CA SER A 145 6.21 -10.41 -0.06
C SER A 145 6.56 -11.70 -0.82
N GLU A 146 6.15 -12.85 -0.28
CA GLU A 146 6.32 -14.18 -0.87
C GLU A 146 4.96 -14.85 -1.06
N SER A 147 4.90 -15.89 -1.87
CA SER A 147 3.70 -16.70 -2.05
C SER A 147 4.09 -18.17 -2.19
N SER A 148 3.10 -19.07 -2.20
CA SER A 148 3.36 -20.50 -2.46
C SER A 148 4.05 -20.77 -3.80
N VAL A 149 3.92 -19.84 -4.76
CA VAL A 149 4.50 -19.93 -6.11
C VAL A 149 5.80 -19.14 -6.24
N VAL A 150 5.99 -18.09 -5.43
CA VAL A 150 7.15 -17.20 -5.48
C VAL A 150 7.87 -17.23 -4.15
N GLN A 151 8.95 -17.97 -4.10
CA GLN A 151 9.91 -18.00 -2.98
C GLN A 151 11.25 -17.45 -3.45
N TYR A 152 12.01 -16.85 -2.55
CA TYR A 152 13.30 -16.25 -2.89
C TYR A 152 14.44 -17.00 -2.21
N ASP A 153 15.32 -17.57 -3.02
CA ASP A 153 16.56 -18.13 -2.53
C ASP A 153 17.44 -17.06 -1.90
N LYS A 154 18.27 -17.46 -0.93
CA LYS A 154 19.19 -16.54 -0.27
C LYS A 154 20.32 -16.15 -1.21
N PHE A 155 20.55 -14.85 -1.36
CA PHE A 155 21.68 -14.31 -2.11
C PHE A 155 23.01 -14.64 -1.40
N LYS A 156 24.00 -15.15 -2.16
CA LYS A 156 25.31 -15.55 -1.64
C LYS A 156 26.48 -14.67 -2.13
N GLY A 157 26.20 -13.68 -2.99
CA GLY A 157 27.21 -12.78 -3.53
C GLY A 157 27.60 -11.64 -2.59
N GLU A 158 28.43 -10.74 -3.09
CA GLU A 158 28.88 -9.54 -2.39
C GLU A 158 28.01 -8.34 -2.76
N ILE A 159 28.06 -7.32 -1.91
CA ILE A 159 27.42 -6.02 -2.14
C ILE A 159 28.53 -5.01 -2.35
N ILE A 160 28.41 -4.23 -3.40
CA ILE A 160 29.35 -3.17 -3.76
C ILE A 160 28.67 -1.82 -3.49
N VAL A 161 29.39 -0.92 -2.84
CA VAL A 161 28.99 0.46 -2.61
C VAL A 161 29.92 1.39 -3.38
N GLU A 162 29.37 2.22 -4.23
CA GLU A 162 30.08 3.16 -5.07
C GLU A 162 29.52 4.58 -4.88
N TYR A 163 30.38 5.58 -5.05
CA TYR A 163 30.02 7.00 -5.00
C TYR A 163 30.37 7.65 -6.35
N PRO A 164 29.60 7.35 -7.42
CA PRO A 164 29.95 7.76 -8.77
C PRO A 164 29.86 9.29 -9.00
N ILE A 165 29.07 10.00 -8.18
CA ILE A 165 28.96 11.46 -8.24
C ILE A 165 29.05 11.99 -6.81
N GLU A 166 30.00 12.91 -6.57
CA GLU A 166 30.13 13.64 -5.31
C GLU A 166 29.90 15.14 -5.54
N ASN A 167 28.79 15.67 -5.03
CA ASN A 167 28.48 17.10 -5.02
C ASN A 167 27.99 17.53 -3.65
N LYS A 168 28.91 17.98 -2.81
CA LYS A 168 28.64 18.40 -1.42
C LYS A 168 27.85 19.70 -1.29
N LYS A 169 27.58 20.43 -2.39
CA LYS A 169 26.83 21.68 -2.38
C LYS A 169 25.32 21.47 -2.24
N ASN A 170 24.81 20.37 -2.74
CA ASN A 170 23.38 20.05 -2.73
C ASN A 170 22.98 19.35 -1.41
N LYS A 171 21.80 19.68 -0.90
CA LYS A 171 21.22 19.02 0.27
C LYS A 171 20.43 17.75 -0.11
N VAL A 172 20.42 17.39 -1.38
CA VAL A 172 19.73 16.24 -1.94
C VAL A 172 20.74 15.17 -2.30
N VAL A 173 20.44 13.92 -1.99
CA VAL A 173 21.24 12.75 -2.37
C VAL A 173 20.41 11.76 -3.17
N ASN A 174 21.02 11.16 -4.19
CA ASN A 174 20.45 10.02 -4.90
C ASN A 174 20.96 8.73 -4.27
N LEU A 175 20.07 7.81 -3.94
CA LEU A 175 20.39 6.48 -3.47
C LEU A 175 19.88 5.45 -4.49
N LEU A 176 20.82 4.83 -5.21
CA LEU A 176 20.54 3.80 -6.22
C LEU A 176 20.72 2.42 -5.58
N VAL A 177 19.66 1.63 -5.51
CA VAL A 177 19.68 0.27 -4.96
C VAL A 177 19.41 -0.73 -6.09
N CYS A 178 20.50 -1.30 -6.61
CA CYS A 178 20.53 -2.20 -7.76
C CYS A 178 20.56 -3.65 -7.31
N ASP A 179 19.39 -4.30 -7.24
CA ASP A 179 19.30 -5.72 -6.84
C ASP A 179 18.91 -6.64 -8.00
N THR A 180 17.79 -6.43 -8.66
CA THR A 180 17.31 -7.28 -9.77
C THR A 180 17.91 -6.85 -11.12
N TYR A 181 18.02 -5.55 -11.33
CA TYR A 181 18.59 -4.92 -12.53
C TYR A 181 19.54 -3.80 -12.13
N ASP A 182 20.53 -3.52 -12.99
CA ASP A 182 21.37 -2.35 -12.84
C ASP A 182 20.61 -1.05 -13.16
N ILE A 183 21.04 0.04 -12.56
CA ILE A 183 20.57 1.40 -12.84
C ILE A 183 21.76 2.17 -13.41
N PRO A 184 21.89 2.26 -14.74
CA PRO A 184 22.94 3.04 -15.37
C PRO A 184 22.71 4.53 -15.15
N LEU A 185 23.78 5.30 -14.91
CA LEU A 185 23.69 6.74 -14.66
C LEU A 185 23.12 7.49 -15.85
N GLU A 186 23.39 7.05 -17.09
CA GLU A 186 22.89 7.64 -18.34
C GLU A 186 21.35 7.57 -18.46
N LYS A 187 20.71 6.75 -17.64
CA LYS A 187 19.25 6.65 -17.59
C LYS A 187 18.61 7.53 -16.52
N LEU A 188 19.39 8.27 -15.75
CA LEU A 188 18.85 9.27 -14.83
C LEU A 188 18.58 10.57 -15.63
N ALA A 189 17.48 11.24 -15.29
CA ALA A 189 17.25 12.59 -15.85
C ALA A 189 18.35 13.55 -15.39
N ALA A 190 18.65 14.57 -16.19
CA ALA A 190 19.77 15.49 -15.98
C ALA A 190 19.78 16.14 -14.59
N ASP A 191 18.60 16.50 -14.08
CA ASP A 191 18.44 17.11 -12.75
C ASP A 191 18.97 16.23 -11.61
N TYR A 192 18.96 14.91 -11.77
CA TYR A 192 19.49 13.99 -10.76
C TYR A 192 21.01 13.83 -10.84
N LEU A 193 21.63 14.06 -12.01
CA LEU A 193 23.09 13.97 -12.18
C LEU A 193 23.85 15.10 -11.47
N GLU A 194 23.15 16.15 -11.05
CA GLU A 194 23.73 17.25 -10.26
C GLU A 194 23.86 16.91 -8.76
N ASN A 195 23.25 15.81 -8.29
CA ASN A 195 23.24 15.46 -6.88
C ASN A 195 24.30 14.40 -6.56
N THR A 196 24.80 14.42 -5.32
CA THR A 196 25.61 13.28 -4.82
C THR A 196 24.85 12.00 -5.02
N THR A 197 25.53 10.99 -5.55
CA THR A 197 24.92 9.70 -5.87
C THR A 197 25.67 8.58 -5.14
N VAL A 198 24.93 7.80 -4.36
CA VAL A 198 25.38 6.57 -3.71
C VAL A 198 24.75 5.40 -4.44
N LYS A 199 25.53 4.50 -4.98
CA LYS A 199 25.07 3.31 -5.69
C LYS A 199 25.42 2.07 -4.89
N ILE A 200 24.43 1.29 -4.52
CA ILE A 200 24.54 0.01 -3.81
C ILE A 200 24.08 -1.08 -4.75
N SER A 201 24.96 -2.00 -5.12
CA SER A 201 24.67 -3.03 -6.10
C SER A 201 25.03 -4.43 -5.62
N SER A 202 24.19 -5.40 -5.95
CA SER A 202 24.49 -6.82 -5.78
C SER A 202 25.46 -7.27 -6.85
N GLN A 203 26.62 -7.80 -6.45
CA GLN A 203 27.64 -8.31 -7.39
C GLN A 203 27.14 -9.62 -8.04
N ARG A 204 26.51 -9.51 -9.19
CA ARG A 204 26.03 -10.66 -9.97
C ARG A 204 25.83 -10.30 -11.43
N LYS A 205 25.78 -11.32 -12.29
CA LYS A 205 25.20 -11.13 -13.63
C LYS A 205 23.72 -10.88 -13.47
N TYR A 206 23.24 -9.72 -13.90
CA TYR A 206 21.83 -9.36 -13.84
C TYR A 206 21.01 -10.24 -14.80
N SER A 207 20.56 -11.38 -14.30
CA SER A 207 19.75 -12.36 -15.05
C SER A 207 18.24 -12.20 -14.85
N GLY A 208 17.82 -11.16 -14.11
CA GLY A 208 16.43 -10.98 -13.72
C GLY A 208 15.95 -11.87 -12.56
N ASN A 209 16.81 -12.80 -12.07
CA ASN A 209 16.49 -13.62 -10.92
C ASN A 209 16.38 -12.76 -9.65
N ARG A 210 15.47 -13.16 -8.77
CA ARG A 210 15.16 -12.45 -7.54
C ARG A 210 15.61 -13.27 -6.34
N TYR A 211 16.27 -12.63 -5.40
CA TYR A 211 16.81 -13.29 -4.21
C TYR A 211 16.41 -12.56 -2.94
N ASN A 212 16.30 -13.28 -1.84
CA ASN A 212 16.31 -12.72 -0.51
C ASN A 212 17.75 -12.29 -0.19
N ASN A 213 17.98 -10.98 -0.05
CA ASN A 213 19.31 -10.39 0.09
C ASN A 213 19.48 -9.60 1.41
N PRO A 214 19.68 -10.28 2.55
CA PRO A 214 19.85 -9.60 3.84
C PRO A 214 21.07 -8.67 3.88
N LYS A 215 22.16 -9.01 3.16
CA LYS A 215 23.35 -8.15 3.10
C LYS A 215 23.04 -6.81 2.41
N LEU A 216 22.26 -6.83 1.32
CA LEU A 216 21.81 -5.59 0.67
C LEU A 216 20.99 -4.74 1.65
N VAL A 217 20.07 -5.36 2.37
CA VAL A 217 19.22 -4.66 3.35
C VAL A 217 20.07 -3.99 4.44
N SER A 218 21.04 -4.71 5.02
CA SER A 218 21.94 -4.13 6.05
C SER A 218 22.82 -3.01 5.48
N THR A 219 23.37 -3.20 4.27
CA THR A 219 24.19 -2.15 3.63
C THR A 219 23.39 -0.90 3.30
N VAL A 220 22.15 -1.05 2.79
CA VAL A 220 21.27 0.11 2.56
C VAL A 220 20.98 0.84 3.87
N ARG A 221 20.73 0.12 4.96
CA ARG A 221 20.52 0.73 6.28
C ARG A 221 21.75 1.53 6.75
N GLU A 222 22.94 0.94 6.65
CA GLU A 222 24.20 1.59 7.04
C GLU A 222 24.46 2.85 6.23
N GLU A 223 24.32 2.77 4.90
CA GLU A 223 24.48 3.94 4.04
C GLU A 223 23.41 5.02 4.27
N THR A 224 22.15 4.61 4.50
CA THR A 224 21.07 5.55 4.83
C THR A 224 21.38 6.31 6.14
N GLN A 225 21.95 5.64 7.14
CA GLN A 225 22.36 6.29 8.40
C GLN A 225 23.51 7.30 8.21
N LYS A 226 24.43 7.02 7.27
CA LYS A 226 25.52 7.98 6.95
C LYS A 226 24.98 9.22 6.22
N ILE A 227 24.13 9.00 5.21
CA ILE A 227 23.63 10.09 4.37
C ILE A 227 22.60 10.99 5.07
N VAL A 228 21.79 10.47 5.98
CA VAL A 228 20.76 11.26 6.70
C VAL A 228 21.35 12.39 7.54
N ASN A 229 22.59 12.22 8.02
CA ASN A 229 23.30 13.25 8.78
C ASN A 229 23.84 14.39 7.89
N ALA A 230 24.06 14.12 6.61
CA ALA A 230 24.66 15.05 5.65
C ALA A 230 23.65 15.70 4.70
N TYR A 231 22.55 15.00 4.41
CA TYR A 231 21.56 15.40 3.40
C TYR A 231 20.17 15.46 4.01
N LYS A 232 19.36 16.41 3.52
CA LYS A 232 17.98 16.62 3.98
C LYS A 232 16.94 15.87 3.14
N GLU A 233 17.27 15.60 1.89
CA GLU A 233 16.35 14.98 0.95
C GLU A 233 17.03 13.79 0.25
N VAL A 234 16.26 12.73 0.02
CA VAL A 234 16.73 11.54 -0.68
C VAL A 234 15.81 11.20 -1.85
N ASN A 235 16.43 10.98 -3.00
CA ASN A 235 15.80 10.39 -4.18
C ASN A 235 16.21 8.92 -4.25
N LEU A 236 15.24 8.02 -4.14
CA LEU A 236 15.44 6.58 -4.14
C LEU A 236 15.18 6.01 -5.53
N PHE A 237 16.16 5.33 -6.09
CA PHE A 237 16.07 4.58 -7.33
C PHE A 237 16.25 3.11 -6.99
N MET A 238 15.24 2.28 -7.20
CA MET A 238 15.28 0.91 -6.73
C MET A 238 14.84 -0.10 -7.77
N THR A 239 15.57 -1.21 -7.86
CA THR A 239 15.24 -2.37 -8.67
C THR A 239 15.13 -3.64 -7.81
N THR A 240 14.59 -3.50 -6.60
CA THR A 240 14.46 -4.58 -5.62
C THR A 240 13.18 -5.39 -5.82
N ASN A 241 13.20 -6.64 -5.37
CA ASN A 241 11.98 -7.44 -5.25
C ASN A 241 11.15 -7.01 -4.02
N PRO A 242 9.86 -7.40 -3.93
CA PRO A 242 8.99 -6.99 -2.83
C PRO A 242 9.51 -7.34 -1.43
N LEU A 243 10.18 -8.49 -1.27
CA LEU A 243 10.72 -8.91 0.03
C LEU A 243 11.85 -7.97 0.49
N ASN A 244 12.80 -7.68 -0.41
CA ASN A 244 13.91 -6.78 -0.09
C ASN A 244 13.41 -5.34 0.07
N THR A 245 12.45 -4.88 -0.77
CA THR A 245 11.81 -3.57 -0.62
C THR A 245 11.16 -3.44 0.76
N GLN A 246 10.34 -4.41 1.17
CA GLN A 246 9.67 -4.41 2.48
C GLN A 246 10.68 -4.30 3.63
N LYS A 247 11.77 -5.09 3.58
CA LYS A 247 12.81 -5.07 4.61
C LYS A 247 13.57 -3.74 4.63
N ILE A 248 13.92 -3.19 3.46
CA ILE A 248 14.61 -1.90 3.35
C ILE A 248 13.72 -0.79 3.92
N VAL A 249 12.45 -0.72 3.54
CA VAL A 249 11.52 0.29 4.11
C VAL A 249 11.44 0.17 5.62
N GLY A 250 11.23 -1.05 6.13
CA GLY A 250 11.10 -1.30 7.57
C GLY A 250 12.35 -0.97 8.37
N THR A 251 13.54 -1.25 7.84
CA THR A 251 14.81 -1.07 8.60
C THR A 251 15.49 0.25 8.37
N SER A 252 15.27 0.92 7.22
CA SER A 252 16.02 2.11 6.84
C SER A 252 15.17 3.40 6.85
N PHE A 253 13.83 3.29 6.80
CA PHE A 253 12.96 4.46 6.69
C PHE A 253 11.90 4.56 7.80
N LEU A 254 11.45 3.44 8.40
CA LEU A 254 10.51 3.46 9.53
C LEU A 254 11.20 3.65 10.89
N THR A 255 12.46 3.22 11.03
CA THR A 255 13.19 3.21 12.32
C THR A 255 14.06 4.45 12.55
N LEU A 256 14.02 5.45 11.68
CA LEU A 256 14.81 6.67 11.78
C LEU A 256 14.17 7.68 12.75
N ASP A 257 14.05 7.31 14.03
CA ASP A 257 13.29 8.06 15.06
C ASP A 257 13.86 9.44 15.45
N ARG A 258 15.07 9.82 15.07
CA ARG A 258 15.70 11.07 15.57
C ARG A 258 16.43 11.92 14.53
N SER A 259 16.67 11.41 13.34
CA SER A 259 17.24 12.14 12.22
C SER A 259 16.60 11.60 10.94
N SER A 260 15.45 12.13 10.59
CA SER A 260 14.74 11.77 9.37
C SER A 260 15.12 12.74 8.24
N PHE A 261 15.02 12.26 7.01
CA PHE A 261 15.02 13.15 5.87
C PHE A 261 13.79 14.08 5.91
N ASP A 262 13.96 15.33 5.49
CA ASP A 262 12.85 16.26 5.32
C ASP A 262 11.97 15.81 4.12
N ARG A 263 12.56 15.11 3.13
CA ARG A 263 11.83 14.55 2.00
C ARG A 263 12.42 13.22 1.52
N VAL A 264 11.53 12.25 1.33
CA VAL A 264 11.84 10.96 0.71
C VAL A 264 11.01 10.83 -0.56
N SER A 265 11.66 10.64 -1.70
CA SER A 265 11.04 10.46 -3.00
C SER A 265 11.51 9.15 -3.64
N VAL A 266 10.60 8.39 -4.22
CA VAL A 266 10.94 7.22 -5.05
C VAL A 266 10.83 7.62 -6.51
N ILE A 267 11.90 7.38 -7.27
CA ILE A 267 11.99 7.74 -8.68
C ILE A 267 11.78 6.48 -9.52
N GLN A 268 10.85 6.55 -10.45
CA GLN A 268 10.59 5.45 -11.39
C GLN A 268 10.98 5.82 -12.83
N MET A 269 11.21 4.76 -13.58
CA MET A 269 11.43 4.87 -15.03
C MET A 269 10.11 5.17 -15.72
N ASP A 270 10.10 6.15 -16.58
CA ASP A 270 8.97 6.52 -17.42
C ASP A 270 8.85 5.66 -18.70
N GLU A 271 7.92 6.01 -19.58
CA GLU A 271 7.72 5.33 -20.87
C GLU A 271 8.94 5.49 -21.81
N THR A 272 9.74 6.55 -21.66
CA THR A 272 10.98 6.80 -22.44
C THR A 272 12.18 6.03 -21.91
N LYS A 273 12.01 5.23 -20.86
CA LYS A 273 13.04 4.45 -20.17
C LYS A 273 14.10 5.32 -19.47
N ILE A 274 13.71 6.52 -19.06
CA ILE A 274 14.50 7.44 -18.23
C ILE A 274 13.87 7.47 -16.83
N TYR A 275 14.69 7.49 -15.78
CA TYR A 275 14.25 7.66 -14.40
C TYR A 275 13.96 9.14 -14.15
N LYS A 276 12.68 9.53 -14.19
CA LYS A 276 12.23 10.90 -13.95
C LYS A 276 10.91 11.03 -13.21
N ASP A 277 10.07 9.97 -13.21
CA ASP A 277 8.77 10.02 -12.54
C ASP A 277 8.97 9.98 -11.02
N GLN A 278 8.78 11.13 -10.38
CA GLN A 278 8.98 11.31 -8.95
C GLN A 278 7.69 11.07 -8.17
N PHE A 279 7.76 10.19 -7.17
CA PHE A 279 6.70 9.94 -6.20
C PHE A 279 7.19 10.36 -4.81
N ILE A 280 6.63 11.44 -4.28
CA ILE A 280 6.95 11.92 -2.94
C ILE A 280 6.22 11.00 -1.95
N ILE A 281 6.98 10.27 -1.13
CA ILE A 281 6.47 9.33 -0.14
C ILE A 281 6.25 10.04 1.19
N TYR A 282 7.19 10.89 1.57
CA TYR A 282 7.19 11.64 2.81
C TYR A 282 7.72 13.05 2.57
N LYS A 283 7.10 14.03 3.25
CA LYS A 283 7.55 15.42 3.32
C LYS A 283 7.30 15.90 4.74
N GLY A 284 8.39 16.15 5.48
CA GLY A 284 8.39 16.69 6.83
C GLY A 284 8.04 18.17 6.89
#